data_9fbada1098ee3e9f8d55894d32f6b222
#
_entry.id   9fbada1098ee3e9f8d55894d32f6b222
#
_cell.length_a   1.000
_cell.length_b   1.000
_cell.length_c   1.000
_cell.angle_alpha   90.00
_cell.angle_beta   90.00
_cell.angle_gamma   90.00
#
_symmetry.space_group_name_H-M   'P 1'
#
loop_
_entity.id
_entity.type
_entity.pdbx_description
1 polymer ?
#
loop_
_entity_poly.entity_id
_entity_poly.type
_entity_poly.pdbx_seq_one_letter_code
_entity_poly.pdbx_strand_id
1 'polypeptide(L)'
;MGVFIHETATVEKGSVIGDGTKIWHYAHVRKGAVVGKNCNVGHCAYIGTGVKIGDRVKIGNKASVFQGIEIENEAFIGPHVVFTNDNRPRSVGDWKLIKTYVKKGASIGSNSTILCGITLGENCMVGAGSVVTDDVPEHGLVYGNPARLMEFVCSCGGTLKAVRKAGNAVVMVCSECKKTVKIPNSVFDKLEGV
;
A
#
# COMPACT_ATOMS: atom_id res chain seq x y z
N MET A 1 16.38 -6.78 18.42
CA MET A 1 17.35 -6.06 17.55
C MET A 1 17.00 -4.58 17.63
N GLY A 2 18.01 -3.70 17.77
CA GLY A 2 17.76 -2.25 17.85
C GLY A 2 17.32 -1.63 16.52
N VAL A 3 16.95 -0.37 16.57
CA VAL A 3 16.61 0.45 15.38
C VAL A 3 17.92 0.83 14.68
N PHE A 4 17.96 0.73 13.35
CA PHE A 4 19.04 1.26 12.52
C PHE A 4 18.58 2.54 11.82
N ILE A 5 19.27 3.64 12.05
CA ILE A 5 19.05 4.91 11.37
C ILE A 5 20.38 5.32 10.74
N HIS A 6 20.41 5.41 9.40
CA HIS A 6 21.60 5.87 8.69
C HIS A 6 21.89 7.33 9.05
N GLU A 7 23.16 7.69 9.17
CA GLU A 7 23.63 9.02 9.61
C GLU A 7 23.07 10.18 8.76
N THR A 8 22.79 9.94 7.48
CA THR A 8 22.21 10.94 6.57
C THR A 8 20.69 10.96 6.58
N ALA A 9 20.02 10.06 7.31
CA ALA A 9 18.58 10.07 7.45
C ALA A 9 18.13 11.10 8.48
N THR A 10 16.98 11.72 8.24
CA THR A 10 16.36 12.67 9.16
C THR A 10 15.14 12.03 9.82
N VAL A 11 15.21 11.82 11.13
CA VAL A 11 14.07 11.36 11.94
C VAL A 11 13.72 12.46 12.91
N GLU A 12 12.59 13.14 12.66
CA GLU A 12 12.19 14.31 13.47
C GLU A 12 11.76 13.90 14.88
N LYS A 13 12.03 14.79 15.85
CA LYS A 13 11.65 14.58 17.26
C LYS A 13 10.14 14.35 17.40
N GLY A 14 9.77 13.33 18.21
CA GLY A 14 8.39 12.94 18.44
C GLY A 14 7.85 11.90 17.44
N SER A 15 8.65 11.43 16.50
CA SER A 15 8.37 10.20 15.77
C SER A 15 8.75 8.96 16.60
N VAL A 16 8.08 7.83 16.33
CA VAL A 16 8.30 6.55 17.01
C VAL A 16 8.73 5.53 15.97
N ILE A 17 9.87 4.87 16.21
CA ILE A 17 10.41 3.82 15.33
C ILE A 17 10.51 2.52 16.12
N GLY A 18 9.84 1.48 15.65
CA GLY A 18 9.84 0.16 16.29
C GLY A 18 11.13 -0.62 16.11
N ASP A 19 11.39 -1.54 17.03
CA ASP A 19 12.57 -2.38 17.05
C ASP A 19 12.78 -3.15 15.74
N GLY A 20 14.05 -3.32 15.34
CA GLY A 20 14.43 -4.03 14.12
C GLY A 20 14.18 -3.25 12.82
N THR A 21 13.58 -2.04 12.90
CA THR A 21 13.35 -1.19 11.74
C THR A 21 14.64 -0.52 11.27
N LYS A 22 14.77 -0.42 9.94
CA LYS A 22 15.93 0.19 9.27
C LYS A 22 15.48 1.40 8.46
N ILE A 23 16.11 2.56 8.73
CA ILE A 23 15.90 3.82 8.00
C ILE A 23 17.16 4.13 7.20
N TRP A 24 17.05 4.13 5.89
CA TRP A 24 18.20 4.25 4.99
C TRP A 24 18.55 5.69 4.63
N HIS A 25 19.60 5.86 3.82
CA HIS A 25 20.19 7.13 3.41
C HIS A 25 19.16 8.14 2.97
N TYR A 26 19.24 9.36 3.49
CA TYR A 26 18.42 10.50 3.11
C TYR A 26 16.91 10.30 3.26
N ALA A 27 16.46 9.23 3.91
CA ALA A 27 15.06 9.08 4.24
C ALA A 27 14.65 10.14 5.26
N HIS A 28 13.43 10.66 5.13
CA HIS A 28 12.91 11.69 6.03
C HIS A 28 11.63 11.20 6.69
N VAL A 29 11.66 11.03 8.02
CA VAL A 29 10.51 10.67 8.85
C VAL A 29 10.10 11.89 9.66
N ARG A 30 8.92 12.43 9.35
CA ARG A 30 8.39 13.65 9.95
C ARG A 30 7.83 13.41 11.36
N LYS A 31 7.74 14.51 12.13
CA LYS A 31 7.23 14.51 13.50
C LYS A 31 5.89 13.80 13.65
N GLY A 32 5.72 13.07 14.74
CA GLY A 32 4.50 12.33 15.06
C GLY A 32 4.23 11.10 14.20
N ALA A 33 5.09 10.77 13.23
CA ALA A 33 4.98 9.53 12.48
C ALA A 33 5.31 8.34 13.39
N VAL A 34 4.57 7.24 13.21
CA VAL A 34 4.78 5.98 13.91
C VAL A 34 5.12 4.92 12.87
N VAL A 35 6.31 4.34 12.97
CA VAL A 35 6.77 3.22 12.13
C VAL A 35 6.93 1.99 13.01
N GLY A 36 6.23 0.93 12.69
CA GLY A 36 6.22 -0.32 13.45
C GLY A 36 7.58 -1.05 13.46
N LYS A 37 7.55 -2.30 13.91
CA LYS A 37 8.74 -3.15 14.06
C LYS A 37 9.14 -3.82 12.75
N ASN A 38 10.46 -4.10 12.60
CA ASN A 38 11.02 -4.85 11.48
C ASN A 38 10.66 -4.26 10.09
N CYS A 39 10.46 -2.95 10.01
CA CYS A 39 10.21 -2.24 8.76
C CYS A 39 11.53 -1.92 8.04
N ASN A 40 11.42 -1.65 6.74
CA ASN A 40 12.53 -1.16 5.93
C ASN A 40 12.09 0.10 5.18
N VAL A 41 12.66 1.24 5.54
CA VAL A 41 12.38 2.54 4.90
C VAL A 41 13.54 2.89 3.98
N GLY A 42 13.31 2.81 2.68
CA GLY A 42 14.31 2.92 1.64
C GLY A 42 14.94 4.30 1.49
N HIS A 43 15.97 4.36 0.68
CA HIS A 43 16.73 5.57 0.36
C HIS A 43 15.81 6.69 -0.16
N CYS A 44 15.97 7.91 0.38
CA CYS A 44 15.17 9.08 0.03
C CYS A 44 13.64 8.90 0.17
N ALA A 45 13.16 7.92 0.92
CA ALA A 45 11.74 7.81 1.19
C ALA A 45 11.27 8.92 2.13
N TYR A 46 10.07 9.43 1.89
CA TYR A 46 9.45 10.47 2.71
C TYR A 46 8.25 9.91 3.45
N ILE A 47 8.27 10.02 4.78
CA ILE A 47 7.16 9.65 5.67
C ILE A 47 6.63 10.92 6.32
N GLY A 48 5.42 11.31 5.97
CA GLY A 48 4.78 12.55 6.38
C GLY A 48 4.40 12.62 7.86
N THR A 49 4.03 13.80 8.29
CA THR A 49 3.62 14.08 9.67
C THR A 49 2.45 13.19 10.09
N GLY A 50 2.57 12.52 11.23
CA GLY A 50 1.50 11.72 11.83
C GLY A 50 1.11 10.46 11.05
N VAL A 51 1.86 10.07 10.02
CA VAL A 51 1.66 8.80 9.29
C VAL A 51 1.82 7.62 10.24
N LYS A 52 0.97 6.62 10.07
CA LYS A 52 1.03 5.37 10.85
C LYS A 52 1.38 4.21 9.92
N ILE A 53 2.45 3.51 10.26
CA ILE A 53 2.95 2.34 9.51
C ILE A 53 3.04 1.17 10.48
N GLY A 54 2.41 0.07 10.14
CA GLY A 54 2.43 -1.17 10.91
C GLY A 54 3.77 -1.90 10.89
N ASP A 55 3.77 -3.12 11.36
CA ASP A 55 4.97 -3.97 11.43
C ASP A 55 5.31 -4.63 10.09
N ARG A 56 6.60 -4.93 9.87
CA ARG A 56 7.12 -5.64 8.69
C ARG A 56 6.77 -5.00 7.34
N VAL A 57 6.57 -3.68 7.33
CA VAL A 57 6.29 -2.91 6.12
C VAL A 57 7.61 -2.59 5.39
N LYS A 58 7.59 -2.71 4.06
CA LYS A 58 8.70 -2.29 3.21
C LYS A 58 8.30 -1.06 2.41
N ILE A 59 8.99 0.04 2.63
CA ILE A 59 8.86 1.29 1.87
C ILE A 59 10.04 1.38 0.91
N GLY A 60 9.76 1.40 -0.38
CA GLY A 60 10.76 1.47 -1.44
C GLY A 60 11.46 2.82 -1.50
N ASN A 61 12.58 2.86 -2.23
CA ASN A 61 13.35 4.08 -2.42
C ASN A 61 12.50 5.18 -3.05
N LYS A 62 12.63 6.42 -2.55
CA LYS A 62 11.93 7.62 -3.05
C LYS A 62 10.41 7.50 -3.03
N ALA A 63 9.83 6.57 -2.29
CA ALA A 63 8.38 6.56 -2.07
C ALA A 63 7.97 7.73 -1.20
N SER A 64 6.82 8.35 -1.53
CA SER A 64 6.27 9.52 -0.82
C SER A 64 4.96 9.14 -0.14
N VAL A 65 5.03 8.97 1.18
CA VAL A 65 3.88 8.67 2.05
C VAL A 65 3.52 9.93 2.80
N PHE A 66 2.60 10.72 2.23
CA PHE A 66 2.21 12.01 2.83
C PHE A 66 1.29 11.84 4.04
N GLN A 67 1.09 12.94 4.77
CA GLN A 67 0.16 13.01 5.91
C GLN A 67 -1.23 12.50 5.53
N GLY A 68 -1.88 11.76 6.44
CA GLY A 68 -3.20 11.16 6.25
C GLY A 68 -3.19 9.71 5.74
N ILE A 69 -2.01 9.15 5.47
CA ILE A 69 -1.86 7.77 5.04
C ILE A 69 -1.68 6.86 6.26
N GLU A 70 -2.44 5.77 6.30
CA GLU A 70 -2.31 4.71 7.29
C GLU A 70 -2.01 3.39 6.58
N ILE A 71 -0.89 2.73 6.94
CA ILE A 71 -0.40 1.50 6.32
C ILE A 71 -0.37 0.40 7.37
N GLU A 72 -1.12 -0.66 7.15
CA GLU A 72 -1.15 -1.82 8.03
C GLU A 72 0.07 -2.74 7.84
N ASN A 73 0.15 -3.80 8.65
CA ASN A 73 1.28 -4.72 8.68
C ASN A 73 1.55 -5.38 7.32
N GLU A 74 2.82 -5.74 7.07
CA GLU A 74 3.24 -6.59 5.95
C GLU A 74 3.01 -5.98 4.56
N ALA A 75 2.65 -4.70 4.47
CA ALA A 75 2.47 -4.03 3.19
C ALA A 75 3.81 -3.78 2.48
N PHE A 76 3.78 -3.81 1.16
CA PHE A 76 4.89 -3.45 0.29
C PHE A 76 4.55 -2.19 -0.52
N ILE A 77 5.33 -1.14 -0.34
CA ILE A 77 5.24 0.10 -1.09
C ILE A 77 6.45 0.17 -2.01
N GLY A 78 6.24 0.03 -3.30
CA GLY A 78 7.30 0.01 -4.31
C GLY A 78 8.07 1.33 -4.42
N PRO A 79 9.26 1.31 -5.03
CA PRO A 79 10.02 2.52 -5.29
C PRO A 79 9.22 3.55 -6.09
N HIS A 80 9.41 4.83 -5.76
CA HIS A 80 8.74 5.96 -6.42
C HIS A 80 7.21 5.95 -6.36
N VAL A 81 6.59 5.17 -5.47
CA VAL A 81 5.15 5.27 -5.23
C VAL A 81 4.83 6.61 -4.57
N VAL A 82 3.78 7.27 -5.04
CA VAL A 82 3.31 8.54 -4.49
C VAL A 82 1.85 8.37 -4.05
N PHE A 83 1.58 8.72 -2.79
CA PHE A 83 0.22 8.91 -2.30
C PHE A 83 -0.13 10.39 -2.36
N THR A 84 -1.28 10.75 -2.91
CA THR A 84 -1.81 12.12 -2.75
C THR A 84 -2.56 12.24 -1.42
N ASN A 85 -2.83 13.45 -0.97
CA ASN A 85 -3.59 13.71 0.26
C ASN A 85 -4.58 14.87 0.14
N ASP A 86 -4.73 15.39 -1.07
CA ASP A 86 -5.71 16.40 -1.47
C ASP A 86 -6.21 16.09 -2.88
N ASN A 87 -7.54 16.12 -3.09
CA ASN A 87 -8.16 15.86 -4.39
C ASN A 87 -8.20 17.08 -5.31
N ARG A 88 -8.05 18.29 -4.77
CA ARG A 88 -8.14 19.54 -5.52
C ARG A 88 -7.05 20.53 -5.09
N PRO A 89 -5.78 20.16 -5.27
CA PRO A 89 -4.67 20.98 -4.78
C PRO A 89 -4.65 22.37 -5.45
N ARG A 90 -4.42 23.40 -4.64
CA ARG A 90 -4.20 24.78 -5.07
C ARG A 90 -3.05 25.36 -4.28
N SER A 91 -2.35 26.31 -4.87
CA SER A 91 -1.24 27.03 -4.20
C SER A 91 -1.71 28.02 -3.14
N VAL A 92 -2.97 28.43 -3.20
CA VAL A 92 -3.59 29.39 -2.28
C VAL A 92 -4.92 28.85 -1.76
N GLY A 93 -5.30 29.27 -0.56
CA GLY A 93 -6.51 28.82 0.13
C GLY A 93 -6.26 27.62 1.04
N ASP A 94 -7.34 27.13 1.67
CA ASP A 94 -7.29 25.99 2.55
C ASP A 94 -7.26 24.69 1.74
N TRP A 95 -6.43 23.73 2.21
CA TRP A 95 -6.41 22.38 1.68
C TRP A 95 -7.11 21.42 2.64
N LYS A 96 -7.71 20.38 2.10
CA LYS A 96 -8.44 19.38 2.89
C LYS A 96 -7.68 18.07 2.90
N LEU A 97 -7.20 17.68 4.09
CA LEU A 97 -6.58 16.37 4.29
C LEU A 97 -7.61 15.25 4.08
N ILE A 98 -7.33 14.37 3.14
CA ILE A 98 -8.15 13.19 2.86
C ILE A 98 -7.31 11.95 3.14
N LYS A 99 -7.81 11.07 4.02
CA LYS A 99 -7.11 9.86 4.43
C LYS A 99 -7.16 8.76 3.37
N THR A 100 -6.10 7.95 3.33
CA THR A 100 -6.01 6.73 2.51
C THR A 100 -5.53 5.58 3.39
N TYR A 101 -6.11 4.41 3.18
CA TYR A 101 -5.82 3.22 3.97
C TYR A 101 -5.19 2.14 3.11
N VAL A 102 -4.04 1.62 3.53
CA VAL A 102 -3.39 0.46 2.93
C VAL A 102 -3.52 -0.70 3.90
N LYS A 103 -4.32 -1.69 3.53
CA LYS A 103 -4.61 -2.83 4.38
C LYS A 103 -3.46 -3.84 4.40
N LYS A 104 -3.52 -4.75 5.38
CA LYS A 104 -2.49 -5.75 5.62
C LYS A 104 -2.12 -6.52 4.34
N GLY A 105 -0.81 -6.69 4.12
CA GLY A 105 -0.30 -7.47 3.00
C GLY A 105 -0.50 -6.86 1.61
N ALA A 106 -1.10 -5.66 1.49
CA ALA A 106 -1.25 -5.00 0.21
C ALA A 106 0.12 -4.68 -0.41
N SER A 107 0.24 -4.83 -1.72
CA SER A 107 1.48 -4.60 -2.46
C SER A 107 1.26 -3.57 -3.57
N ILE A 108 2.08 -2.52 -3.60
CA ILE A 108 1.98 -1.46 -4.58
C ILE A 108 3.23 -1.46 -5.45
N GLY A 109 3.05 -1.67 -6.74
CA GLY A 109 4.12 -1.67 -7.73
C GLY A 109 4.78 -0.30 -7.90
N SER A 110 6.03 -0.31 -8.35
CA SER A 110 6.86 0.90 -8.50
C SER A 110 6.22 1.93 -9.43
N ASN A 111 6.49 3.22 -9.18
CA ASN A 111 6.00 4.35 -9.96
C ASN A 111 4.46 4.50 -10.01
N SER A 112 3.73 3.84 -9.11
CA SER A 112 2.28 4.01 -9.03
C SER A 112 1.90 5.27 -8.26
N THR A 113 0.79 5.89 -8.67
CA THR A 113 0.16 7.02 -7.97
C THR A 113 -1.15 6.55 -7.34
N ILE A 114 -1.29 6.78 -6.04
CA ILE A 114 -2.48 6.42 -5.26
C ILE A 114 -3.22 7.71 -4.90
N LEU A 115 -4.42 7.89 -5.41
CA LEU A 115 -5.24 9.04 -5.06
C LEU A 115 -5.71 8.92 -3.60
N CYS A 116 -5.95 10.06 -2.98
CA CYS A 116 -6.46 10.10 -1.60
C CYS A 116 -7.94 9.73 -1.53
N GLY A 117 -8.37 9.27 -0.37
CA GLY A 117 -9.76 8.92 -0.08
C GLY A 117 -10.12 7.47 -0.35
N ILE A 118 -9.17 6.64 -0.75
CA ILE A 118 -9.41 5.24 -1.11
C ILE A 118 -8.83 4.25 -0.09
N THR A 119 -9.32 3.03 -0.18
CA THR A 119 -8.81 1.90 0.57
C THR A 119 -8.20 0.86 -0.37
N LEU A 120 -6.95 0.50 -0.15
CA LEU A 120 -6.31 -0.65 -0.77
C LEU A 120 -6.55 -1.87 0.12
N GLY A 121 -7.36 -2.82 -0.36
CA GLY A 121 -7.84 -3.99 0.40
C GLY A 121 -6.73 -4.95 0.82
N GLU A 122 -7.03 -5.85 1.75
CA GLU A 122 -6.08 -6.82 2.26
C GLU A 122 -5.52 -7.72 1.14
N ASN A 123 -4.20 -7.92 1.12
CA ASN A 123 -3.49 -8.71 0.11
C ASN A 123 -3.75 -8.28 -1.35
N CYS A 124 -4.27 -7.09 -1.60
CA CYS A 124 -4.42 -6.59 -2.96
C CYS A 124 -3.05 -6.28 -3.59
N MET A 125 -3.04 -6.17 -4.90
CA MET A 125 -1.83 -5.82 -5.65
C MET A 125 -2.14 -4.72 -6.66
N VAL A 126 -1.27 -3.71 -6.69
CA VAL A 126 -1.28 -2.64 -7.69
C VAL A 126 -0.11 -2.87 -8.63
N GLY A 127 -0.37 -3.01 -9.93
CA GLY A 127 0.68 -3.14 -10.95
C GLY A 127 1.52 -1.87 -11.04
N ALA A 128 2.79 -2.03 -11.44
CA ALA A 128 3.71 -0.90 -11.57
C ALA A 128 3.20 0.15 -12.58
N GLY A 129 3.46 1.44 -12.30
CA GLY A 129 3.06 2.56 -13.15
C GLY A 129 1.57 2.89 -13.19
N SER A 130 0.79 2.31 -12.29
CA SER A 130 -0.68 2.50 -12.25
C SER A 130 -1.09 3.80 -11.58
N VAL A 131 -2.26 4.34 -11.97
CA VAL A 131 -2.94 5.44 -11.28
C VAL A 131 -4.23 4.91 -10.66
N VAL A 132 -4.21 4.70 -9.34
CA VAL A 132 -5.35 4.13 -8.60
C VAL A 132 -6.27 5.25 -8.16
N THR A 133 -7.49 5.23 -8.67
CA THR A 133 -8.53 6.26 -8.46
C THR A 133 -9.67 5.80 -7.56
N ASP A 134 -9.81 4.49 -7.35
CA ASP A 134 -10.93 3.87 -6.66
C ASP A 134 -10.43 2.82 -5.65
N ASP A 135 -11.31 2.41 -4.73
CA ASP A 135 -11.01 1.34 -3.77
C ASP A 135 -10.61 0.06 -4.50
N VAL A 136 -9.54 -0.56 -4.00
CA VAL A 136 -9.09 -1.87 -4.50
C VAL A 136 -9.62 -2.96 -3.58
N PRO A 137 -10.36 -3.93 -4.11
CA PRO A 137 -10.91 -4.99 -3.28
C PRO A 137 -9.80 -5.91 -2.72
N GLU A 138 -10.14 -6.60 -1.63
CA GLU A 138 -9.28 -7.64 -1.06
C GLU A 138 -8.89 -8.66 -2.13
N HIS A 139 -7.60 -9.03 -2.18
CA HIS A 139 -7.02 -9.90 -3.18
C HIS A 139 -7.08 -9.39 -4.63
N GLY A 140 -7.62 -8.21 -4.91
CA GLY A 140 -7.70 -7.66 -6.27
C GLY A 140 -6.33 -7.26 -6.82
N LEU A 141 -6.06 -7.62 -8.07
CA LEU A 141 -4.96 -7.08 -8.87
C LEU A 141 -5.50 -6.00 -9.79
N VAL A 142 -5.05 -4.77 -9.57
CA VAL A 142 -5.41 -3.62 -10.40
C VAL A 142 -4.19 -3.05 -11.12
N TYR A 143 -4.37 -2.61 -12.37
CA TYR A 143 -3.32 -1.87 -13.08
C TYR A 143 -3.91 -0.98 -14.19
N GLY A 144 -3.09 -0.08 -14.69
CA GLY A 144 -3.44 0.88 -15.76
C GLY A 144 -3.61 2.32 -15.26
N ASN A 145 -4.04 3.21 -16.17
CA ASN A 145 -4.35 4.60 -15.89
C ASN A 145 -5.64 5.02 -16.62
N PRO A 146 -6.78 5.12 -15.89
CA PRO A 146 -6.95 4.75 -14.47
C PRO A 146 -6.83 3.22 -14.27
N ALA A 147 -6.40 2.80 -13.06
CA ALA A 147 -6.27 1.38 -12.73
C ALA A 147 -7.64 0.70 -12.69
N ARG A 148 -7.71 -0.52 -13.22
CA ARG A 148 -8.92 -1.36 -13.24
C ARG A 148 -8.64 -2.73 -12.65
N LEU A 149 -9.69 -3.38 -12.12
CA LEU A 149 -9.59 -4.73 -11.56
C LEU A 149 -9.46 -5.74 -12.70
N MET A 150 -8.29 -6.36 -12.79
CA MET A 150 -7.94 -7.25 -13.90
C MET A 150 -7.90 -8.73 -13.49
N GLU A 151 -7.49 -9.03 -12.25
CA GLU A 151 -7.33 -10.39 -11.74
C GLU A 151 -7.46 -10.41 -10.21
N PHE A 152 -7.34 -11.60 -9.64
CA PHE A 152 -7.18 -11.79 -8.20
C PHE A 152 -5.87 -12.50 -7.88
N VAL A 153 -5.24 -12.08 -6.78
CA VAL A 153 -3.95 -12.60 -6.31
C VAL A 153 -4.04 -13.17 -4.91
N CYS A 154 -3.24 -14.17 -4.65
CA CYS A 154 -3.10 -14.78 -3.33
C CYS A 154 -2.15 -13.94 -2.44
N SER A 155 -2.26 -14.12 -1.13
CA SER A 155 -1.30 -13.54 -0.17
C SER A 155 0.17 -13.94 -0.39
N CYS A 156 0.43 -15.00 -1.16
CA CYS A 156 1.78 -15.37 -1.58
C CYS A 156 2.26 -14.70 -2.88
N GLY A 157 1.38 -13.90 -3.54
CA GLY A 157 1.65 -13.26 -4.83
C GLY A 157 1.26 -14.09 -6.06
N GLY A 158 0.88 -15.36 -5.91
CA GLY A 158 0.44 -16.22 -7.03
C GLY A 158 -0.98 -15.86 -7.51
N THR A 159 -1.26 -16.10 -8.79
CA THR A 159 -2.59 -15.88 -9.39
C THR A 159 -3.65 -16.79 -8.78
N LEU A 160 -4.82 -16.24 -8.50
CA LEU A 160 -6.01 -17.00 -8.08
C LEU A 160 -6.83 -17.38 -9.30
N LYS A 161 -7.16 -18.67 -9.43
CA LYS A 161 -8.00 -19.21 -10.51
C LYS A 161 -9.36 -19.63 -9.97
N ALA A 162 -10.43 -19.20 -10.62
CA ALA A 162 -11.79 -19.59 -10.26
C ALA A 162 -11.99 -21.10 -10.47
N VAL A 163 -12.55 -21.79 -9.47
CA VAL A 163 -12.81 -23.22 -9.51
C VAL A 163 -14.31 -23.51 -9.55
N ARG A 164 -15.11 -22.82 -8.72
CA ARG A 164 -16.56 -23.01 -8.65
C ARG A 164 -17.25 -21.83 -7.99
N LYS A 165 -18.52 -21.61 -8.32
CA LYS A 165 -19.40 -20.73 -7.55
C LYS A 165 -19.90 -21.47 -6.29
N ALA A 166 -20.00 -20.75 -5.19
CA ALA A 166 -20.48 -21.28 -3.90
C ALA A 166 -21.30 -20.21 -3.17
N GLY A 167 -22.61 -20.23 -3.35
CA GLY A 167 -23.51 -19.19 -2.81
C GLY A 167 -23.16 -17.81 -3.35
N ASN A 168 -22.89 -16.86 -2.46
CA ASN A 168 -22.60 -15.46 -2.81
C ASN A 168 -21.14 -15.22 -3.18
N ALA A 169 -20.32 -16.25 -3.39
CA ALA A 169 -18.90 -16.11 -3.66
C ALA A 169 -18.41 -17.09 -4.73
N VAL A 170 -17.32 -16.70 -5.38
CA VAL A 170 -16.50 -17.55 -6.23
C VAL A 170 -15.36 -18.11 -5.38
N VAL A 171 -15.22 -19.44 -5.37
CA VAL A 171 -14.07 -20.13 -4.76
C VAL A 171 -12.94 -20.12 -5.75
N MET A 172 -11.82 -19.55 -5.34
CA MET A 172 -10.60 -19.47 -6.14
C MET A 172 -9.46 -20.22 -5.45
N VAL A 173 -8.56 -20.79 -6.24
CA VAL A 173 -7.39 -21.55 -5.76
C VAL A 173 -6.13 -20.93 -6.33
N CYS A 174 -5.14 -20.73 -5.47
CA CYS A 174 -3.85 -20.20 -5.86
C CYS A 174 -3.07 -21.20 -6.74
N SER A 175 -2.55 -20.72 -7.86
CA SER A 175 -1.71 -21.53 -8.76
C SER A 175 -0.43 -22.04 -8.08
N GLU A 176 0.12 -21.26 -7.15
CA GLU A 176 1.40 -21.55 -6.49
C GLU A 176 1.23 -22.35 -5.18
N CYS A 177 0.64 -21.72 -4.15
CA CYS A 177 0.58 -22.29 -2.80
C CYS A 177 -0.66 -23.15 -2.53
N LYS A 178 -1.58 -23.28 -3.50
CA LYS A 178 -2.83 -24.08 -3.44
C LYS A 178 -3.83 -23.63 -2.37
N LYS A 179 -3.59 -22.50 -1.70
CA LYS A 179 -4.58 -21.91 -0.78
C LYS A 179 -5.86 -21.56 -1.50
N THR A 180 -6.98 -21.74 -0.81
CA THR A 180 -8.31 -21.38 -1.30
C THR A 180 -8.70 -20.02 -0.74
N VAL A 181 -9.23 -19.14 -1.62
CA VAL A 181 -9.79 -17.83 -1.27
C VAL A 181 -11.22 -17.76 -1.79
N LYS A 182 -12.10 -17.09 -1.04
CA LYS A 182 -13.48 -16.84 -1.48
C LYS A 182 -13.61 -15.35 -1.84
N ILE A 183 -13.96 -15.08 -3.07
CA ILE A 183 -14.22 -13.70 -3.55
C ILE A 183 -15.73 -13.53 -3.68
N PRO A 184 -16.34 -12.47 -3.07
CA PRO A 184 -17.77 -12.18 -3.21
C PRO A 184 -18.15 -12.02 -4.69
N ASN A 185 -19.31 -12.55 -5.10
CA ASN A 185 -19.77 -12.41 -6.50
C ASN A 185 -19.81 -10.94 -6.94
N SER A 186 -20.26 -10.02 -6.06
CA SER A 186 -20.33 -8.58 -6.34
C SER A 186 -18.97 -7.92 -6.60
N VAL A 187 -17.88 -8.55 -6.18
CA VAL A 187 -16.49 -8.13 -6.45
C VAL A 187 -15.98 -8.83 -7.70
N PHE A 188 -16.25 -10.14 -7.81
CA PHE A 188 -15.83 -10.95 -8.97
C PHE A 188 -16.42 -10.42 -10.29
N ASP A 189 -17.69 -10.01 -10.28
CA ASP A 189 -18.38 -9.48 -11.46
C ASP A 189 -17.89 -8.09 -11.92
N LYS A 190 -16.93 -7.49 -11.17
CA LYS A 190 -16.26 -6.23 -11.56
C LYS A 190 -14.97 -6.44 -12.35
N LEU A 191 -14.56 -7.69 -12.61
CA LEU A 191 -13.41 -7.96 -13.46
C LEU A 191 -13.61 -7.36 -14.85
N GLU A 192 -12.62 -6.63 -15.34
CA GLU A 192 -12.62 -6.19 -16.74
C GLU A 192 -12.27 -7.37 -17.66
N GLY A 193 -13.13 -7.64 -18.63
CA GLY A 193 -12.88 -8.66 -19.67
C GLY A 193 -13.45 -10.04 -19.40
N VAL A 194 -14.40 -10.19 -18.46
CA VAL A 194 -15.21 -11.41 -18.28
C VAL A 194 -16.59 -11.22 -18.89
#